data_f792942fce645e8e00c817edc4485141
#
_entry.id   f792942fce645e8e00c817edc4485141
#
_cell.length_a   1.000
_cell.length_b   1.000
_cell.length_c   1.000
_cell.angle_alpha   90.00
_cell.angle_beta   90.00
_cell.angle_gamma   90.00
#
_symmetry.space_group_name_H-M   'P 1'
#
loop_
_entity.id
_entity.type
_entity.pdbx_description
1 polymer ?
#
loop_
_entity_poly.entity_id
_entity_poly.type
_entity_poly.pdbx_seq_one_letter_code
_entity_poly.pdbx_strand_id
1 'polypeptide(L)'
;FQQDMYAFLSYLSDNLTLSRRESMEVIPFPIIVADQNGEIVWYNRMCKDDVFLGEDLFGMPVTDVVAGVDPSNPSKFQGRGIRYKDKLYTIHTASILSENGAPVNVFFLVDDTTLKKYMFEYKESRPSVGIVVIDNYQEIMQDAKESEKAQTIGQLETIIENYMAEGNCLL
;
A
#
# COMPACT_ATOMS: atom_id res chain seq x y z
N PHE A 1 3.62 -9.47 14.61
CA PHE A 1 4.24 -8.20 14.14
C PHE A 1 3.42 -6.97 14.56
N GLN A 2 2.13 -6.91 14.24
CA GLN A 2 1.26 -5.76 14.58
C GLN A 2 1.00 -5.66 16.08
N GLN A 3 0.77 -6.80 16.75
CA GLN A 3 0.61 -6.90 18.21
C GLN A 3 1.89 -6.53 18.96
N ASP A 4 3.05 -6.94 18.46
CA ASP A 4 4.35 -6.65 19.04
C ASP A 4 4.68 -5.15 18.94
N MET A 5 4.28 -4.50 17.86
CA MET A 5 4.45 -3.07 17.67
C MET A 5 3.57 -2.26 18.63
N TYR A 6 2.31 -2.66 18.86
CA TYR A 6 1.45 -2.00 19.84
C TYR A 6 1.96 -2.17 21.28
N ALA A 7 2.43 -3.37 21.64
CA ALA A 7 3.04 -3.62 22.95
C ALA A 7 4.30 -2.77 23.16
N PHE A 8 5.11 -2.61 22.11
CA PHE A 8 6.28 -1.75 22.12
C PHE A 8 5.92 -0.26 22.22
N LEU A 9 4.89 0.20 21.51
CA LEU A 9 4.39 1.57 21.62
C LEU A 9 3.83 1.90 22.99
N SER A 10 3.09 0.97 23.61
CA SER A 10 2.60 1.10 24.97
C SER A 10 3.75 1.17 25.98
N TYR A 11 4.76 0.33 25.80
CA TYR A 11 5.96 0.36 26.61
C TYR A 11 6.75 1.68 26.50
N LEU A 12 6.84 2.26 25.29
CA LEU A 12 7.46 3.58 25.09
C LEU A 12 6.66 4.69 25.75
N SER A 13 5.32 4.65 25.65
CA SER A 13 4.42 5.63 26.26
C SER A 13 4.59 5.70 27.77
N ASP A 14 4.70 4.52 28.43
CA ASP A 14 4.72 4.42 29.90
C ASP A 14 6.06 4.82 30.51
N ASN A 15 7.07 4.96 29.70
CA ASN A 15 8.45 4.99 30.20
C ASN A 15 9.39 6.09 29.63
N LEU A 16 8.95 7.14 28.95
CA LEU A 16 9.82 8.12 28.29
C LEU A 16 10.48 9.14 29.24
N THR A 17 11.66 8.82 29.76
CA THR A 17 12.61 9.79 30.33
C THR A 17 13.83 9.99 29.40
N LEU A 18 14.60 11.08 29.60
CA LEU A 18 15.71 11.55 28.73
C LEU A 18 16.74 10.48 28.28
N SER A 19 17.02 9.46 29.11
CA SER A 19 17.91 8.34 28.74
C SER A 19 17.37 7.42 27.62
N ARG A 20 16.21 7.73 27.11
CA ARG A 20 15.46 6.89 26.16
C ARG A 20 15.43 7.44 24.75
N ARG A 21 15.81 8.70 24.52
CA ARG A 21 16.08 9.19 23.16
C ARG A 21 17.13 8.35 22.49
N GLU A 22 18.17 7.94 23.21
CA GLU A 22 19.20 7.04 22.70
C GLU A 22 18.65 5.67 22.30
N SER A 23 17.67 5.15 23.05
CA SER A 23 17.01 3.89 22.72
C SER A 23 16.11 3.99 21.48
N MET A 24 15.50 5.14 21.22
CA MET A 24 14.70 5.36 20.01
C MET A 24 15.55 5.50 18.75
N GLU A 25 16.80 5.94 18.87
CA GLU A 25 17.74 6.03 17.74
C GLU A 25 18.13 4.65 17.16
N VAL A 26 18.14 3.61 18.01
CA VAL A 26 18.52 2.24 17.59
C VAL A 26 17.33 1.40 17.13
N ILE A 27 16.11 1.94 17.13
CA ILE A 27 14.93 1.22 16.68
C ILE A 27 15.06 0.95 15.17
N PRO A 28 14.86 -0.30 14.72
CA PRO A 28 15.03 -0.69 13.31
C PRO A 28 13.83 -0.34 12.43
N PHE A 29 13.17 0.77 12.72
CA PHE A 29 12.09 1.34 11.92
C PHE A 29 12.26 2.85 11.82
N PRO A 30 12.03 3.45 10.65
CA PRO A 30 11.96 4.90 10.52
C PRO A 30 10.82 5.47 11.35
N ILE A 31 11.14 6.44 12.21
CA ILE A 31 10.19 7.09 13.11
C ILE A 31 10.27 8.59 12.93
N ILE A 32 9.11 9.22 12.84
CA ILE A 32 8.93 10.68 12.85
C ILE A 32 8.02 11.04 14.02
N VAL A 33 8.35 12.08 14.74
CA VAL A 33 7.50 12.67 15.77
C VAL A 33 7.14 14.10 15.34
N ALA A 34 5.85 14.39 15.30
CA ALA A 34 5.34 15.71 15.02
C ALA A 34 4.53 16.23 16.22
N ASP A 35 4.56 17.55 16.42
CA ASP A 35 3.74 18.22 17.42
C ASP A 35 2.26 18.26 17.01
N GLN A 36 1.43 18.89 17.83
CA GLN A 36 -0.01 19.07 17.58
C GLN A 36 -0.33 19.92 16.33
N ASN A 37 0.62 20.77 15.88
CA ASN A 37 0.48 21.60 14.68
C ASN A 37 0.91 20.85 13.43
N GLY A 38 1.50 19.66 13.60
CA GLY A 38 2.05 18.85 12.53
C GLY A 38 3.48 19.21 12.14
N GLU A 39 4.19 19.99 12.94
CA GLU A 39 5.61 20.27 12.72
C GLU A 39 6.45 19.11 13.24
N ILE A 40 7.42 18.65 12.44
CA ILE A 40 8.34 17.56 12.81
C ILE A 40 9.32 18.08 13.88
N VAL A 41 9.22 17.52 15.08
CA VAL A 41 10.05 17.89 16.23
C VAL A 41 11.16 16.89 16.52
N TRP A 42 11.07 15.70 15.95
CA TRP A 42 12.11 14.68 16.08
C TRP A 42 11.92 13.57 15.03
N TYR A 43 13.00 12.93 14.67
CA TYR A 43 13.05 11.70 13.86
C TYR A 43 14.31 10.92 14.19
N ASN A 44 14.27 9.58 14.04
CA ASN A 44 15.44 8.76 14.32
C ASN A 44 16.41 8.70 13.13
N ARG A 45 17.62 8.22 13.41
CA ARG A 45 18.68 8.09 12.43
C ARG A 45 18.27 7.27 11.20
N MET A 46 17.54 6.17 11.40
CA MET A 46 17.06 5.34 10.30
C MET A 46 16.12 6.10 9.36
N CYS A 47 15.28 6.97 9.91
CA CYS A 47 14.44 7.85 9.13
C CYS A 47 15.28 8.81 8.27
N LYS A 48 16.29 9.42 8.88
CA LYS A 48 17.20 10.34 8.19
C LYS A 48 17.98 9.68 7.07
N ASP A 49 18.66 8.57 7.37
CA ASP A 49 19.62 7.96 6.47
C ASP A 49 18.93 7.16 5.36
N ASP A 50 17.93 6.32 5.70
CA ASP A 50 17.36 5.34 4.79
C ASP A 50 16.12 5.85 4.04
N VAL A 51 15.39 6.79 4.61
CA VAL A 51 14.17 7.33 3.99
C VAL A 51 14.47 8.66 3.31
N PHE A 52 15.06 9.61 4.03
CA PHE A 52 15.27 10.98 3.56
C PHE A 52 16.67 11.25 3.00
N LEU A 53 17.54 10.23 2.99
CA LEU A 53 18.87 10.29 2.36
C LEU A 53 19.74 11.47 2.86
N GLY A 54 19.65 11.75 4.16
CA GLY A 54 20.42 12.79 4.84
C GLY A 54 19.75 14.17 4.89
N GLU A 55 18.56 14.33 4.30
CA GLU A 55 17.81 15.57 4.42
C GLU A 55 17.38 15.82 5.86
N ASP A 56 17.41 17.08 6.29
CA ASP A 56 16.93 17.50 7.60
C ASP A 56 15.45 17.85 7.52
N LEU A 57 14.66 17.19 8.34
CA LEU A 57 13.21 17.35 8.38
C LEU A 57 12.73 18.20 9.58
N PHE A 58 13.63 18.62 10.45
CA PHE A 58 13.26 19.35 11.65
C PHE A 58 12.51 20.66 11.32
N GLY A 59 11.36 20.86 11.93
CA GLY A 59 10.50 22.02 11.70
C GLY A 59 9.69 21.99 10.41
N MET A 60 9.84 20.94 9.58
CA MET A 60 9.00 20.79 8.39
C MET A 60 7.61 20.27 8.75
N PRO A 61 6.57 20.64 7.97
CA PRO A 61 5.25 20.04 8.13
C PRO A 61 5.30 18.53 7.81
N VAL A 62 4.72 17.71 8.68
CA VAL A 62 4.64 16.26 8.45
C VAL A 62 3.84 15.91 7.18
N THR A 63 2.97 16.82 6.74
CA THR A 63 2.20 16.70 5.49
C THR A 63 3.06 16.67 4.24
N ASP A 64 4.25 17.26 4.27
CA ASP A 64 5.19 17.29 3.15
C ASP A 64 5.88 15.93 2.97
N VAL A 65 5.95 15.15 4.06
CA VAL A 65 6.56 13.83 4.10
C VAL A 65 5.49 12.75 3.98
N VAL A 66 4.41 12.89 4.73
CA VAL A 66 3.29 11.95 4.79
C VAL A 66 2.07 12.62 4.17
N ALA A 67 1.99 12.59 2.85
CA ALA A 67 0.96 13.27 2.09
C ALA A 67 -0.45 12.89 2.54
N GLY A 68 -1.27 13.90 2.81
CA GLY A 68 -2.68 13.74 3.18
C GLY A 68 -2.94 13.36 4.63
N VAL A 69 -1.91 13.33 5.49
CA VAL A 69 -2.13 13.17 6.92
C VAL A 69 -2.83 14.40 7.50
N ASP A 70 -3.76 14.16 8.42
CA ASP A 70 -4.38 15.21 9.25
C ASP A 70 -3.69 15.19 10.62
N PRO A 71 -2.85 16.19 10.94
CA PRO A 71 -2.14 16.23 12.23
C PRO A 71 -3.09 16.26 13.43
N SER A 72 -4.31 16.79 13.26
CA SER A 72 -5.33 16.84 14.31
C SER A 72 -5.97 15.46 14.56
N ASN A 73 -5.90 14.56 13.60
CA ASN A 73 -6.48 13.22 13.71
C ASN A 73 -5.63 12.16 12.97
N PRO A 74 -4.40 11.92 13.43
CA PRO A 74 -3.46 11.01 12.75
C PRO A 74 -3.95 9.56 12.72
N SER A 75 -4.80 9.16 13.65
CA SER A 75 -5.34 7.79 13.70
C SER A 75 -6.17 7.41 12.46
N LYS A 76 -6.76 8.38 11.77
CA LYS A 76 -7.41 8.14 10.47
C LYS A 76 -6.44 7.71 9.37
N PHE A 77 -5.15 7.92 9.59
CA PHE A 77 -4.09 7.58 8.65
C PHE A 77 -3.45 6.21 8.92
N GLN A 78 -3.89 5.52 9.97
CA GLN A 78 -3.40 4.21 10.36
C GLN A 78 -3.51 3.19 9.24
N GLY A 79 -2.40 2.51 8.91
CA GLY A 79 -2.34 1.46 7.89
C GLY A 79 -2.40 1.95 6.45
N ARG A 80 -2.37 3.27 6.21
CA ARG A 80 -2.33 3.82 4.86
C ARG A 80 -0.96 3.65 4.23
N GLY A 81 -0.97 3.33 2.92
CA GLY A 81 0.22 3.30 2.10
C GLY A 81 0.56 4.69 1.58
N ILE A 82 1.84 5.04 1.63
CA ILE A 82 2.40 6.21 0.95
C ILE A 82 3.51 5.78 0.00
N ARG A 83 3.74 6.58 -1.02
CA ARG A 83 4.94 6.47 -1.85
C ARG A 83 5.85 7.64 -1.52
N TYR A 84 7.09 7.32 -1.19
CA TYR A 84 8.15 8.32 -1.06
C TYR A 84 9.33 7.88 -1.92
N LYS A 85 9.68 8.71 -2.91
CA LYS A 85 10.65 8.35 -3.97
C LYS A 85 10.24 7.01 -4.63
N ASP A 86 11.13 6.03 -4.67
CA ASP A 86 10.89 4.73 -5.29
C ASP A 86 10.37 3.65 -4.32
N LYS A 87 10.12 4.03 -3.07
CA LYS A 87 9.69 3.11 -2.02
C LYS A 87 8.22 3.30 -1.65
N LEU A 88 7.61 2.19 -1.23
CA LEU A 88 6.25 2.14 -0.73
C LEU A 88 6.28 1.83 0.76
N TYR A 89 5.72 2.74 1.55
CA TYR A 89 5.64 2.58 3.00
C TYR A 89 4.19 2.41 3.44
N THR A 90 4.00 1.63 4.50
CA THR A 90 2.76 1.65 5.27
C THR A 90 3.00 2.45 6.53
N ILE A 91 2.12 3.43 6.79
CA ILE A 91 2.24 4.32 7.95
C ILE A 91 1.42 3.77 9.10
N HIS A 92 2.05 3.67 10.26
CA HIS A 92 1.39 3.43 11.52
C HIS A 92 1.52 4.66 12.41
N THR A 93 0.45 5.01 13.10
CA THR A 93 0.39 6.25 13.88
C THR A 93 0.06 5.95 15.33
N ALA A 94 0.64 6.73 16.24
CA ALA A 94 0.28 6.75 17.65
C ALA A 94 0.31 8.19 18.14
N SER A 95 -0.62 8.54 19.04
CA SER A 95 -0.58 9.82 19.75
C SER A 95 -0.19 9.55 21.20
N ILE A 96 0.81 10.27 21.67
CA ILE A 96 1.32 10.17 23.04
C ILE A 96 1.39 11.55 23.67
N LEU A 97 1.47 11.62 24.98
CA LEU A 97 1.73 12.87 25.68
C LEU A 97 3.24 13.04 25.86
N SER A 98 3.75 14.20 25.53
CA SER A 98 5.13 14.59 25.85
C SER A 98 5.30 14.83 27.34
N GLU A 99 6.54 14.97 27.83
CA GLU A 99 6.84 15.26 29.23
C GLU A 99 6.12 16.51 29.74
N ASN A 100 5.86 17.46 28.87
CA ASN A 100 5.14 18.70 29.19
C ASN A 100 3.60 18.55 29.12
N GLY A 101 3.10 17.33 28.92
CA GLY A 101 1.67 17.06 28.76
C GLY A 101 1.07 17.48 27.42
N ALA A 102 1.88 18.00 26.48
CA ALA A 102 1.40 18.33 25.15
C ALA A 102 1.27 17.06 24.28
N PRO A 103 0.20 16.90 23.50
CA PRO A 103 0.08 15.75 22.60
C PRO A 103 1.10 15.85 21.47
N VAL A 104 1.74 14.73 21.16
CA VAL A 104 2.62 14.56 20.00
C VAL A 104 2.19 13.30 19.22
N ASN A 105 2.38 13.37 17.94
CA ASN A 105 2.02 12.29 17.02
C ASN A 105 3.27 11.58 16.55
N VAL A 106 3.28 10.28 16.67
CA VAL A 106 4.39 9.40 16.24
C VAL A 106 3.96 8.66 14.99
N PHE A 107 4.80 8.70 13.97
CA PHE A 107 4.60 8.03 12.68
C PHE A 107 5.71 7.00 12.49
N PHE A 108 5.32 5.77 12.23
CA PHE A 108 6.22 4.66 11.90
C PHE A 108 6.05 4.35 10.42
N LEU A 109 7.16 4.31 9.70
CA LEU A 109 7.18 4.01 8.28
C LEU A 109 7.67 2.58 8.09
N VAL A 110 6.81 1.68 7.69
CA VAL A 110 7.17 0.29 7.39
C VAL A 110 7.39 0.17 5.88
N ASP A 111 8.62 -0.17 5.46
CA ASP A 111 8.94 -0.37 4.05
C ASP A 111 8.29 -1.67 3.54
N ASP A 112 7.22 -1.52 2.79
CA ASP A 112 6.45 -2.62 2.19
C ASP A 112 6.74 -2.75 0.68
N THR A 113 7.76 -2.09 0.17
CA THR A 113 8.03 -2.03 -1.28
C THR A 113 8.06 -3.42 -1.90
N THR A 114 8.83 -4.32 -1.33
CA THR A 114 8.98 -5.69 -1.84
C THR A 114 7.69 -6.48 -1.71
N LEU A 115 7.02 -6.38 -0.56
CA LEU A 115 5.76 -7.09 -0.32
C LEU A 115 4.67 -6.63 -1.29
N LYS A 116 4.50 -5.32 -1.46
CA LYS A 116 3.49 -4.76 -2.37
C LYS A 116 3.80 -5.09 -3.82
N LYS A 117 5.08 -5.13 -4.22
CA LYS A 117 5.50 -5.57 -5.55
C LYS A 117 5.10 -7.03 -5.80
N TYR A 118 5.42 -7.93 -4.88
CA TYR A 118 5.02 -9.34 -5.01
C TYR A 118 3.51 -9.55 -4.99
N MET A 119 2.79 -8.78 -4.17
CA MET A 119 1.33 -8.85 -4.15
C MET A 119 0.72 -8.39 -5.48
N PHE A 120 1.30 -7.37 -6.11
CA PHE A 120 0.87 -6.91 -7.42
C PHE A 120 1.15 -7.98 -8.49
N GLU A 121 2.39 -8.47 -8.56
CA GLU A 121 2.79 -9.54 -9.48
C GLU A 121 1.90 -10.80 -9.32
N TYR A 122 1.61 -11.18 -8.08
CA TYR A 122 0.72 -12.31 -7.79
C TYR A 122 -0.71 -12.09 -8.27
N LYS A 123 -1.23 -10.87 -8.14
CA LYS A 123 -2.58 -10.54 -8.64
C LYS A 123 -2.64 -10.57 -10.16
N GLU A 124 -1.64 -10.00 -10.82
CA GLU A 124 -1.54 -9.96 -12.28
C GLU A 124 -1.31 -11.38 -12.88
N SER A 125 -0.61 -12.25 -12.16
CA SER A 125 -0.33 -13.63 -12.62
C SER A 125 -1.47 -14.62 -12.40
N ARG A 126 -2.59 -14.19 -11.76
CA ARG A 126 -3.73 -15.10 -11.52
C ARG A 126 -4.42 -15.44 -12.84
N PRO A 127 -4.53 -16.72 -13.17
CA PRO A 127 -5.31 -17.11 -14.34
C PRO A 127 -6.80 -16.79 -14.09
N SER A 128 -7.43 -16.24 -15.09
CA SER A 128 -8.88 -16.03 -15.12
C SER A 128 -9.48 -17.06 -16.09
N VAL A 129 -10.56 -17.68 -15.68
CA VAL A 129 -11.31 -18.59 -16.55
C VAL A 129 -12.54 -17.83 -17.02
N GLY A 130 -12.65 -17.64 -18.33
CA GLY A 130 -13.82 -17.09 -18.99
C GLY A 130 -14.64 -18.20 -19.62
N ILE A 131 -15.95 -18.11 -19.53
CA ILE A 131 -16.90 -18.99 -20.24
C ILE A 131 -17.63 -18.15 -21.25
N VAL A 132 -17.45 -18.46 -22.51
CA VAL A 132 -18.21 -17.82 -23.61
C VAL A 132 -19.42 -18.67 -23.92
N VAL A 133 -20.60 -18.10 -23.81
CA VAL A 133 -21.87 -18.76 -24.14
C VAL A 133 -22.45 -18.05 -25.34
N ILE A 134 -22.75 -18.81 -26.39
CA ILE A 134 -23.43 -18.30 -27.57
C ILE A 134 -24.95 -18.50 -27.34
N ASP A 135 -25.61 -17.39 -27.17
CA ASP A 135 -27.07 -17.41 -27.07
C ASP A 135 -27.69 -17.70 -28.46
N ASN A 136 -28.83 -18.38 -28.47
CA ASN A 136 -29.55 -18.78 -29.69
C ASN A 136 -28.76 -19.67 -30.69
N TYR A 137 -27.69 -20.34 -30.24
CA TYR A 137 -26.90 -21.22 -31.10
C TYR A 137 -27.77 -22.31 -31.78
N GLN A 138 -28.73 -22.90 -31.05
CA GLN A 138 -29.62 -23.93 -31.60
C GLN A 138 -30.56 -23.37 -32.66
N GLU A 139 -31.09 -22.16 -32.52
CA GLU A 139 -31.95 -21.52 -33.48
C GLU A 139 -31.21 -21.21 -34.78
N ILE A 140 -30.00 -20.67 -34.69
CA ILE A 140 -29.15 -20.37 -35.83
C ILE A 140 -28.81 -21.62 -36.62
N MET A 141 -28.58 -22.73 -35.91
CA MET A 141 -28.18 -24.02 -36.53
C MET A 141 -29.34 -24.83 -37.06
N GLN A 142 -30.58 -24.63 -36.60
CA GLN A 142 -31.73 -25.44 -36.99
C GLN A 142 -32.20 -25.17 -38.41
N ASP A 143 -32.14 -23.94 -38.86
CA ASP A 143 -32.65 -23.52 -40.19
C ASP A 143 -31.56 -23.31 -41.26
N ALA A 144 -30.28 -23.45 -40.87
CA ALA A 144 -29.14 -23.25 -41.78
C ALA A 144 -28.80 -24.53 -42.58
N LYS A 145 -28.38 -24.36 -43.84
CA LYS A 145 -27.81 -25.42 -44.66
C LYS A 145 -26.45 -25.85 -44.14
N GLU A 146 -26.01 -27.06 -44.43
CA GLU A 146 -24.71 -27.59 -43.95
C GLU A 146 -23.52 -26.68 -44.31
N SER A 147 -23.51 -26.08 -45.48
CA SER A 147 -22.47 -25.13 -45.90
C SER A 147 -22.50 -23.81 -45.08
N GLU A 148 -23.69 -23.35 -44.71
CA GLU A 148 -23.89 -22.13 -43.91
C GLU A 148 -23.51 -22.39 -42.46
N LYS A 149 -23.81 -23.57 -41.94
CA LYS A 149 -23.38 -24.00 -40.58
C LYS A 149 -21.85 -23.96 -40.45
N ALA A 150 -21.14 -24.58 -41.40
CA ALA A 150 -19.69 -24.60 -41.41
C ALA A 150 -19.08 -23.18 -41.45
N GLN A 151 -19.67 -22.31 -42.27
CA GLN A 151 -19.21 -20.93 -42.38
C GLN A 151 -19.46 -20.14 -41.08
N THR A 152 -20.62 -20.32 -40.48
CA THR A 152 -20.98 -19.61 -39.21
C THR A 152 -20.06 -20.07 -38.07
N ILE A 153 -19.78 -21.38 -37.96
CA ILE A 153 -18.83 -21.91 -36.95
C ILE A 153 -17.44 -21.30 -37.16
N GLY A 154 -16.91 -21.30 -38.39
CA GLY A 154 -15.61 -20.73 -38.67
C GLY A 154 -15.51 -19.22 -38.39
N GLN A 155 -16.60 -18.48 -38.59
CA GLN A 155 -16.64 -17.06 -38.21
C GLN A 155 -16.64 -16.88 -36.69
N LEU A 156 -17.39 -17.70 -35.96
CA LEU A 156 -17.41 -17.69 -34.49
C LEU A 156 -16.05 -18.03 -33.90
N GLU A 157 -15.41 -19.08 -34.41
CA GLU A 157 -14.04 -19.46 -34.01
C GLU A 157 -13.07 -18.29 -34.23
N THR A 158 -13.10 -17.66 -35.41
CA THR A 158 -12.25 -16.50 -35.71
C THR A 158 -12.48 -15.33 -34.75
N ILE A 159 -13.74 -15.04 -34.41
CA ILE A 159 -14.07 -13.96 -33.47
C ILE A 159 -13.53 -14.29 -32.08
N ILE A 160 -13.72 -15.52 -31.62
CA ILE A 160 -13.24 -15.96 -30.31
C ILE A 160 -11.70 -15.93 -30.27
N GLU A 161 -11.04 -16.47 -31.29
CA GLU A 161 -9.58 -16.46 -31.40
C GLU A 161 -9.00 -15.05 -31.39
N ASN A 162 -9.58 -14.11 -32.13
CA ASN A 162 -9.15 -12.72 -32.14
C ASN A 162 -9.31 -12.07 -30.76
N TYR A 163 -10.45 -12.28 -30.09
CA TYR A 163 -10.69 -11.76 -28.75
C TYR A 163 -9.71 -12.34 -27.73
N MET A 164 -9.41 -13.63 -27.83
CA MET A 164 -8.47 -14.31 -26.97
C MET A 164 -7.03 -13.84 -27.20
N ALA A 165 -6.65 -13.60 -28.45
CA ALA A 165 -5.33 -13.07 -28.81
C ALA A 165 -5.08 -11.67 -28.23
N GLU A 166 -6.07 -10.78 -28.29
CA GLU A 166 -6.00 -9.46 -27.69
C GLU A 166 -5.87 -9.51 -26.16
N GLY A 167 -6.52 -10.50 -25.51
CA GLY A 167 -6.50 -10.71 -24.08
C GLY A 167 -5.32 -11.53 -23.54
N ASN A 168 -4.41 -11.99 -24.42
CA ASN A 168 -3.32 -12.91 -24.04
C ASN A 168 -3.83 -14.19 -23.34
N CYS A 169 -4.96 -14.72 -23.82
CA CYS A 169 -5.64 -15.90 -23.28
C CYS A 169 -5.27 -17.15 -24.07
N LEU A 170 -5.41 -18.32 -23.46
CA LEU A 170 -5.32 -19.63 -24.11
C LEU A 170 -6.74 -20.20 -24.25
N LEU A 171 -7.05 -20.79 -25.42
CA LEU A 171 -8.24 -21.61 -25.65
C LEU A 171 -8.03 -23.01 -25.14
#